data_7ee492bbbcca0af9fc3a4b6d6d42acb7
#
_entry.id   7ee492bbbcca0af9fc3a4b6d6d42acb7
#
_cell.length_a   1.000
_cell.length_b   1.000
_cell.length_c   1.000
_cell.angle_alpha   90.00
_cell.angle_beta   90.00
_cell.angle_gamma   90.00
#
_symmetry.space_group_name_H-M   'P 1'
#
loop_
_entity.id
_entity.type
_entity.pdbx_description
1 polymer ?
#
loop_
_entity_poly.entity_id
_entity_poly.type
_entity_poly.pdbx_seq_one_letter_code
_entity_poly.pdbx_strand_id
1 'polypeptide(L)'
;RDCLLSRGLGDVYKRQILSCGNWAKKVLQDMCFVDVAIQKPILKEAKFDHDYWVIIIGVTGEMRGQVLIGMTEETACAIASKMCMMPITALDELSLSALSELGNMILGNAATVLSTKGVFIDITPPSIIQGTFHIGSSFAQNICVPLIYDNDKMIEFDISLKEGK
;
A
#
# COMPACT_ATOMS: atom_id res chain seq x y z
N ARG A 1 -6.93 16.09 -19.94
CA ARG A 1 -6.47 16.01 -18.52
C ARG A 1 -5.69 14.76 -18.17
N ASP A 2 -5.37 13.92 -19.14
CA ASP A 2 -4.52 12.71 -18.95
C ASP A 2 -3.01 13.02 -19.02
N CYS A 3 -2.65 14.28 -19.04
CA CYS A 3 -1.30 14.73 -19.41
C CYS A 3 -0.29 14.83 -18.24
N LEU A 4 -0.73 14.73 -16.98
CA LEU A 4 0.18 14.87 -15.83
C LEU A 4 0.91 13.57 -15.47
N LEU A 5 0.34 12.41 -15.79
CA LEU A 5 0.99 11.12 -15.66
C LEU A 5 1.97 10.81 -16.82
N SER A 6 1.91 11.60 -17.92
CA SER A 6 2.66 11.29 -19.14
C SER A 6 4.06 11.91 -19.24
N ARG A 7 4.45 12.82 -18.35
CA ARG A 7 5.67 13.63 -18.53
C ARG A 7 6.82 13.35 -17.57
N GLY A 8 6.82 12.30 -16.77
CA GLY A 8 7.89 12.13 -15.80
C GLY A 8 8.22 10.71 -15.36
N LEU A 9 7.40 9.75 -15.70
CA LEU A 9 7.59 8.34 -15.33
C LEU A 9 7.62 7.52 -16.60
N GLY A 10 8.65 6.71 -16.81
CA GLY A 10 8.73 5.79 -17.95
C GLY A 10 7.51 4.86 -17.98
N ASP A 11 7.07 4.43 -19.15
CA ASP A 11 5.88 3.57 -19.32
C ASP A 11 5.94 2.27 -18.51
N VAL A 12 7.14 1.75 -18.28
CA VAL A 12 7.39 0.55 -17.45
C VAL A 12 7.05 0.82 -15.98
N TYR A 13 7.47 1.97 -15.45
CA TYR A 13 7.21 2.37 -14.08
C TYR A 13 5.72 2.59 -13.80
N LYS A 14 5.01 3.25 -14.71
CA LYS A 14 3.55 3.44 -14.61
C LYS A 14 2.80 2.12 -14.57
N ARG A 15 3.17 1.18 -15.45
CA ARG A 15 2.55 -0.15 -15.47
C ARG A 15 2.82 -0.93 -14.20
N GLN A 16 4.01 -0.78 -13.60
CA GLN A 16 4.37 -1.43 -12.34
C GLN A 16 3.54 -0.88 -11.17
N ILE A 17 3.38 0.45 -11.07
CA ILE A 17 2.56 1.08 -10.03
C ILE A 17 1.07 0.71 -10.18
N LEU A 18 0.54 0.74 -11.40
CA LEU A 18 -0.83 0.31 -11.66
C LEU A 18 -1.05 -1.16 -11.32
N SER A 19 0.00 -1.99 -11.43
CA SER A 19 -0.03 -3.38 -11.02
C SER A 19 -0.11 -3.56 -9.50
N CYS A 20 0.41 -2.62 -8.69
CA CYS A 20 0.37 -2.73 -7.22
C CYS A 20 -1.06 -2.87 -6.68
N GLY A 21 -2.01 -2.13 -7.23
CA GLY A 21 -3.42 -2.27 -6.87
C GLY A 21 -3.97 -3.67 -7.11
N ASN A 22 -3.59 -4.31 -8.21
CA ASN A 22 -4.00 -5.68 -8.53
C ASN A 22 -3.39 -6.71 -7.57
N TRP A 23 -2.13 -6.52 -7.16
CA TRP A 23 -1.48 -7.40 -6.18
C TRP A 23 -2.11 -7.27 -4.80
N ALA A 24 -2.35 -6.02 -4.38
CA ALA A 24 -3.06 -5.75 -3.13
C ALA A 24 -4.46 -6.36 -3.14
N LYS A 25 -5.21 -6.18 -4.23
CA LYS A 25 -6.54 -6.80 -4.40
C LYS A 25 -6.48 -8.31 -4.25
N LYS A 26 -5.54 -8.97 -4.92
CA LYS A 26 -5.39 -10.42 -4.85
C LYS A 26 -5.10 -10.91 -3.44
N VAL A 27 -4.16 -10.29 -2.74
CA VAL A 27 -3.80 -10.67 -1.36
C VAL A 27 -4.98 -10.44 -0.41
N LEU A 28 -5.66 -9.30 -0.52
CA LEU A 28 -6.86 -9.02 0.30
C LEU A 28 -7.97 -10.03 0.05
N GLN A 29 -8.17 -10.45 -1.20
CA GLN A 29 -9.16 -11.46 -1.55
C GLN A 29 -8.79 -12.84 -0.99
N ASP A 30 -7.54 -13.25 -1.15
CA ASP A 30 -7.06 -14.59 -0.74
C ASP A 30 -6.95 -14.72 0.79
N MET A 31 -6.54 -13.66 1.50
CA MET A 31 -6.24 -13.70 2.93
C MET A 31 -7.36 -13.15 3.82
N CYS A 32 -8.07 -12.15 3.34
CA CYS A 32 -9.12 -11.48 4.11
C CYS A 32 -10.53 -11.82 3.61
N PHE A 33 -10.63 -12.52 2.48
CA PHE A 33 -11.91 -12.82 1.81
C PHE A 33 -12.72 -11.54 1.52
N VAL A 34 -12.03 -10.44 1.24
CA VAL A 34 -12.63 -9.17 0.90
C VAL A 34 -12.40 -8.84 -0.58
N ASP A 35 -13.45 -8.40 -1.24
CA ASP A 35 -13.34 -7.86 -2.59
C ASP A 35 -13.19 -6.33 -2.51
N VAL A 36 -12.20 -5.81 -3.23
CA VAL A 36 -11.91 -4.37 -3.27
C VAL A 36 -12.01 -3.85 -4.69
N ALA A 37 -12.56 -2.65 -4.83
CA ALA A 37 -12.59 -1.92 -6.09
C ALA A 37 -11.39 -0.97 -6.16
N ILE A 38 -10.56 -1.16 -7.18
CA ILE A 38 -9.40 -0.29 -7.42
C ILE A 38 -9.89 0.99 -8.06
N GLN A 39 -9.58 2.13 -7.43
CA GLN A 39 -9.90 3.45 -7.94
C GLN A 39 -8.76 3.99 -8.81
N LYS A 40 -9.06 5.05 -9.58
CA LYS A 40 -8.07 5.70 -10.44
C LYS A 40 -6.91 6.24 -9.59
N PRO A 41 -5.64 5.92 -9.92
CA PRO A 41 -4.49 6.48 -9.24
C PRO A 41 -4.44 8.00 -9.37
N ILE A 42 -4.06 8.66 -8.30
CA ILE A 42 -3.91 10.12 -8.23
C ILE A 42 -2.53 10.52 -7.70
N LEU A 43 -2.02 11.63 -8.19
CA LEU A 43 -0.84 12.26 -7.61
C LEU A 43 -1.29 13.10 -6.42
N LYS A 44 -0.85 12.76 -5.23
CA LYS A 44 -1.09 13.56 -4.02
C LYS A 44 0.05 13.38 -3.03
N GLU A 45 0.19 14.32 -2.10
CA GLU A 45 1.06 14.13 -0.95
C GLU A 45 0.48 13.10 0.02
N ALA A 46 1.35 12.33 0.67
CA ALA A 46 0.93 11.39 1.70
C ALA A 46 0.63 12.15 3.00
N LYS A 47 -0.65 12.42 3.21
CA LYS A 47 -1.19 13.10 4.41
C LYS A 47 -2.24 12.23 5.04
N PHE A 48 -2.11 12.01 6.36
CA PHE A 48 -3.00 11.16 7.11
C PHE A 48 -3.50 11.90 8.36
N ASP A 49 -4.76 11.68 8.69
CA ASP A 49 -5.41 12.25 9.86
C ASP A 49 -5.20 11.39 11.11
N HIS A 50 -5.62 11.89 12.27
CA HIS A 50 -5.36 11.27 13.58
C HIS A 50 -5.96 9.87 13.77
N ASP A 51 -6.99 9.52 13.02
CA ASP A 51 -7.67 8.22 13.05
C ASP A 51 -7.09 7.21 12.06
N TYR A 52 -6.05 7.59 11.32
CA TYR A 52 -5.38 6.71 10.39
C TYR A 52 -4.29 5.88 11.05
N TRP A 53 -4.28 4.62 10.67
CA TRP A 53 -3.18 3.69 10.88
C TRP A 53 -2.47 3.47 9.56
N VAL A 54 -1.16 3.57 9.56
CA VAL A 54 -0.36 3.47 8.34
C VAL A 54 0.76 2.47 8.52
N ILE A 55 0.79 1.49 7.62
CA ILE A 55 1.88 0.53 7.50
C ILE A 55 2.89 1.13 6.54
N ILE A 56 4.16 1.20 6.95
CA ILE A 56 5.26 1.73 6.16
C ILE A 56 6.20 0.59 5.82
N ILE A 57 6.48 0.42 4.53
CA ILE A 57 7.43 -0.58 4.03
C ILE A 57 8.41 0.10 3.09
N GLY A 58 9.70 0.00 3.41
CA GLY A 58 10.76 0.46 2.53
C GLY A 58 11.01 -0.52 1.38
N VAL A 59 11.39 0.02 0.25
CA VAL A 59 11.77 -0.74 -0.95
C VAL A 59 13.20 -0.36 -1.33
N THR A 60 14.02 -1.37 -1.61
CA THR A 60 15.43 -1.22 -2.01
C THR A 60 15.74 -2.11 -3.22
N GLY A 61 16.89 -1.95 -3.81
CA GLY A 61 17.30 -2.68 -5.01
C GLY A 61 17.22 -1.81 -6.26
N GLU A 62 16.72 -2.38 -7.36
CA GLU A 62 16.59 -1.66 -8.64
C GLU A 62 15.52 -0.57 -8.61
N MET A 63 14.60 -0.66 -7.64
CA MET A 63 13.70 0.44 -7.27
C MET A 63 13.94 0.80 -5.81
N ARG A 64 13.86 2.08 -5.48
CA ARG A 64 14.08 2.59 -4.12
C ARG A 64 12.99 3.56 -3.70
N GLY A 65 12.60 3.46 -2.46
CA GLY A 65 11.62 4.35 -1.86
C GLY A 65 10.80 3.66 -0.78
N GLN A 66 9.52 3.95 -0.77
CA GLN A 66 8.61 3.41 0.24
C GLN A 66 7.19 3.26 -0.29
N VAL A 67 6.47 2.35 0.33
CA VAL A 67 5.03 2.16 0.16
C VAL A 67 4.35 2.33 1.50
N LEU A 68 3.30 3.12 1.53
CA LEU A 68 2.47 3.37 2.69
C LEU A 68 1.10 2.74 2.44
N ILE A 69 0.59 2.02 3.41
CA ILE A 69 -0.75 1.45 3.36
C ILE A 69 -1.54 2.07 4.49
N GLY A 70 -2.39 3.03 4.15
CA GLY A 70 -3.16 3.83 5.11
C GLY A 70 -4.63 3.43 5.14
N MET A 71 -5.19 3.38 6.34
CA MET A 71 -6.61 3.11 6.57
C MET A 71 -7.05 3.66 7.91
N THR A 72 -8.35 3.97 8.04
CA THR A 72 -8.93 4.35 9.33
C THR A 72 -8.90 3.17 10.31
N GLU A 73 -8.99 3.44 11.60
CA GLU A 73 -9.05 2.40 12.63
C GLU A 73 -10.22 1.43 12.39
N GLU A 74 -11.38 1.94 11.98
CA GLU A 74 -12.54 1.10 11.63
C GLU A 74 -12.20 0.10 10.51
N THR A 75 -11.58 0.57 9.44
CA THR A 75 -11.16 -0.28 8.32
C THR A 75 -10.08 -1.27 8.77
N ALA A 76 -9.11 -0.83 9.56
CA ALA A 76 -8.05 -1.66 10.09
C ALA A 76 -8.61 -2.80 10.99
N CYS A 77 -9.56 -2.48 11.87
CA CYS A 77 -10.25 -3.48 12.69
C CYS A 77 -11.04 -4.48 11.84
N ALA A 78 -11.72 -4.00 10.79
CA ALA A 78 -12.46 -4.87 9.87
C ALA A 78 -11.54 -5.87 9.14
N ILE A 79 -10.41 -5.40 8.63
CA ILE A 79 -9.41 -6.25 7.96
C ILE A 79 -8.75 -7.22 8.95
N ALA A 80 -8.32 -6.73 10.10
CA ALA A 80 -7.71 -7.56 11.15
C ALA A 80 -8.67 -8.65 11.65
N SER A 81 -9.96 -8.33 11.80
CA SER A 81 -10.99 -9.30 12.17
C SER A 81 -11.09 -10.45 11.18
N LYS A 82 -10.97 -10.17 9.88
CA LYS A 82 -10.95 -11.19 8.84
C LYS A 82 -9.70 -12.06 8.91
N MET A 83 -8.54 -11.45 9.11
CA MET A 83 -7.26 -12.17 9.20
C MET A 83 -7.17 -13.04 10.44
N CYS A 84 -7.60 -12.54 11.59
CA CYS A 84 -7.56 -13.25 12.85
C CYS A 84 -8.75 -14.21 13.03
N MET A 85 -9.73 -14.21 12.14
CA MET A 85 -10.97 -15.00 12.20
C MET A 85 -11.73 -14.81 13.52
N MET A 86 -11.68 -13.60 14.08
CA MET A 86 -12.35 -13.23 15.33
C MET A 86 -12.70 -11.74 15.31
N PRO A 87 -13.76 -11.30 16.03
CA PRO A 87 -14.13 -9.89 16.10
C PRO A 87 -13.03 -9.07 16.78
N ILE A 88 -12.57 -8.01 16.11
CA ILE A 88 -11.61 -7.04 16.65
C ILE A 88 -12.28 -5.67 16.60
N THR A 89 -12.49 -5.08 17.77
CA THR A 89 -13.15 -3.79 17.95
C THR A 89 -12.18 -2.65 18.27
N ALA A 90 -10.96 -3.01 18.68
CA ALA A 90 -9.86 -2.08 18.91
C ALA A 90 -8.55 -2.78 18.54
N LEU A 91 -7.60 -2.04 17.99
CA LEU A 91 -6.32 -2.61 17.60
C LEU A 91 -5.44 -2.88 18.83
N ASP A 92 -4.92 -4.07 18.90
CA ASP A 92 -3.99 -4.58 19.91
C ASP A 92 -2.74 -5.16 19.24
N GLU A 93 -1.83 -5.71 20.02
CA GLU A 93 -0.57 -6.29 19.52
C GLU A 93 -0.81 -7.39 18.48
N LEU A 94 -1.80 -8.24 18.67
CA LEU A 94 -2.14 -9.33 17.74
C LEU A 94 -2.65 -8.78 16.40
N SER A 95 -3.60 -7.86 16.45
CA SER A 95 -4.18 -7.24 15.25
C SER A 95 -3.15 -6.40 14.49
N LEU A 96 -2.28 -5.68 15.19
CA LEU A 96 -1.18 -4.94 14.56
C LEU A 96 -0.17 -5.86 13.89
N SER A 97 0.14 -7.00 14.51
CA SER A 97 0.99 -8.04 13.89
C SER A 97 0.33 -8.60 12.62
N ALA A 98 -0.98 -8.86 12.64
CA ALA A 98 -1.71 -9.33 11.48
C ALA A 98 -1.69 -8.30 10.33
N LEU A 99 -1.90 -7.03 10.64
CA LEU A 99 -1.83 -5.95 9.64
C LEU A 99 -0.41 -5.77 9.08
N SER A 100 0.62 -5.92 9.91
CA SER A 100 2.02 -5.90 9.45
C SER A 100 2.27 -7.05 8.48
N GLU A 101 1.82 -8.24 8.79
CA GLU A 101 1.96 -9.41 7.92
C GLU A 101 1.20 -9.21 6.60
N LEU A 102 0.02 -8.61 6.62
CA LEU A 102 -0.71 -8.24 5.40
C LEU A 102 0.13 -7.35 4.49
N GLY A 103 0.73 -6.30 5.03
CA GLY A 103 1.62 -5.41 4.28
C GLY A 103 2.81 -6.16 3.70
N ASN A 104 3.44 -7.00 4.50
CA ASN A 104 4.57 -7.84 4.08
C ASN A 104 4.19 -8.80 2.94
N MET A 105 3.03 -9.43 3.01
CA MET A 105 2.52 -10.32 1.95
C MET A 105 2.21 -9.58 0.65
N ILE A 106 1.60 -8.40 0.72
CA ILE A 106 1.29 -7.58 -0.45
C ILE A 106 2.57 -7.19 -1.17
N LEU A 107 3.54 -6.64 -0.45
CA LEU A 107 4.80 -6.19 -1.04
C LEU A 107 5.71 -7.35 -1.44
N GLY A 108 5.71 -8.44 -0.71
CA GLY A 108 6.42 -9.68 -1.08
C GLY A 108 5.90 -10.29 -2.38
N ASN A 109 4.57 -10.31 -2.56
CA ASN A 109 3.96 -10.71 -3.83
C ASN A 109 4.34 -9.76 -4.97
N ALA A 110 4.35 -8.45 -4.70
CA ALA A 110 4.79 -7.45 -5.66
C ALA A 110 6.24 -7.69 -6.09
N ALA A 111 7.14 -7.93 -5.15
CA ALA A 111 8.55 -8.23 -5.41
C ALA A 111 8.71 -9.50 -6.27
N THR A 112 7.95 -10.55 -5.97
CA THR A 112 7.94 -11.79 -6.75
C THR A 112 7.50 -11.55 -8.19
N VAL A 113 6.41 -10.81 -8.40
CA VAL A 113 5.93 -10.50 -9.76
C VAL A 113 6.91 -9.62 -10.52
N LEU A 114 7.53 -8.65 -9.86
CA LEU A 114 8.56 -7.80 -10.48
C LEU A 114 9.79 -8.61 -10.90
N SER A 115 10.23 -9.59 -10.09
CA SER A 115 11.36 -10.45 -10.42
C SER A 115 11.12 -11.27 -11.69
N THR A 116 9.88 -11.70 -11.95
CA THR A 116 9.53 -12.38 -13.21
C THR A 116 9.65 -11.48 -14.44
N LYS A 117 9.64 -10.17 -14.23
CA LYS A 117 9.84 -9.15 -15.28
C LYS A 117 11.27 -8.63 -15.35
N GLY A 118 12.19 -9.25 -14.59
CA GLY A 118 13.59 -8.87 -14.53
C GLY A 118 13.88 -7.64 -13.65
N VAL A 119 12.96 -7.24 -12.79
CA VAL A 119 13.16 -6.14 -11.83
C VAL A 119 13.26 -6.70 -10.42
N PHE A 120 14.43 -6.56 -9.80
CA PHE A 120 14.71 -7.13 -8.48
C PHE A 120 14.66 -6.06 -7.40
N ILE A 121 13.78 -6.26 -6.44
CA ILE A 121 13.62 -5.42 -5.27
C ILE A 121 13.64 -6.24 -3.98
N ASP A 122 14.08 -5.61 -2.89
CA ASP A 122 13.95 -6.09 -1.53
C ASP A 122 13.03 -5.17 -0.75
N ILE A 123 12.37 -5.70 0.27
CA ILE A 123 11.49 -4.94 1.15
C ILE A 123 12.02 -4.96 2.59
N THR A 124 11.83 -3.86 3.30
CA THR A 124 12.12 -3.79 4.73
C THR A 124 10.98 -4.41 5.55
N PRO A 125 11.24 -4.81 6.79
CA PRO A 125 10.15 -5.17 7.71
C PRO A 125 9.14 -4.01 7.82
N PRO A 126 7.84 -4.31 7.92
CA PRO A 126 6.81 -3.28 8.09
C PRO A 126 6.95 -2.55 9.43
N SER A 127 6.70 -1.25 9.41
CA SER A 127 6.48 -0.44 10.61
C SER A 127 5.07 0.11 10.58
N ILE A 128 4.40 0.18 11.73
CA ILE A 128 3.05 0.76 11.84
C ILE A 128 3.12 2.02 12.67
N ILE A 129 2.48 3.07 12.19
CA ILE A 129 2.32 4.34 12.91
C ILE A 129 0.86 4.75 12.93
N GLN A 130 0.48 5.47 13.97
CA GLN A 130 -0.84 6.09 14.14
C GLN A 130 -0.68 7.58 14.40
N GLY A 131 -1.58 8.36 13.88
CA GLY A 131 -1.66 9.80 14.18
C GLY A 131 -1.72 10.66 12.94
N THR A 132 -1.73 11.96 13.17
CA THR A 132 -1.67 12.96 12.11
C THR A 132 -0.23 13.18 11.69
N PHE A 133 0.08 12.88 10.45
CA PHE A 133 1.41 13.13 9.90
C PHE A 133 1.37 13.38 8.40
N HIS A 134 2.44 14.00 7.94
CA HIS A 134 2.66 14.28 6.54
C HIS A 134 4.04 13.74 6.15
N ILE A 135 4.06 12.92 5.13
CA ILE A 135 5.31 12.44 4.56
C ILE A 135 5.55 13.18 3.26
N GLY A 136 6.42 14.19 3.32
CA GLY A 136 6.94 14.86 2.14
C GLY A 136 8.03 14.00 1.50
N SER A 137 7.93 13.78 0.20
CA SER A 137 8.98 13.13 -0.56
C SER A 137 9.66 14.15 -1.47
N SER A 138 10.84 14.58 -1.10
CA SER A 138 11.76 15.29 -2.02
C SER A 138 12.43 14.32 -3.02
N PHE A 139 12.19 13.05 -2.84
CA PHE A 139 12.89 11.94 -3.49
C PHE A 139 12.14 11.37 -4.69
N ALA A 140 10.83 11.18 -4.58
CA ALA A 140 9.97 10.67 -5.64
C ALA A 140 8.56 11.24 -5.50
N GLN A 141 7.84 11.32 -6.61
CA GLN A 141 6.43 11.69 -6.57
C GLN A 141 5.61 10.60 -5.89
N ASN A 142 4.66 10.98 -5.04
CA ASN A 142 3.75 10.05 -4.41
C ASN A 142 2.53 9.79 -5.30
N ILE A 143 2.28 8.54 -5.60
CA ILE A 143 1.09 8.09 -6.33
C ILE A 143 0.21 7.33 -5.35
N CYS A 144 -0.99 7.84 -5.12
CA CYS A 144 -1.99 7.18 -4.33
C CYS A 144 -2.88 6.29 -5.21
N VAL A 145 -3.00 5.04 -4.84
CA VAL A 145 -3.94 4.07 -5.44
C VAL A 145 -4.99 3.73 -4.38
N PRO A 146 -6.17 4.34 -4.42
CA PRO A 146 -7.22 4.03 -3.47
C PRO A 146 -7.90 2.70 -3.81
N LEU A 147 -8.13 1.87 -2.79
CA LEU A 147 -8.95 0.67 -2.87
C LEU A 147 -10.18 0.85 -2.00
N ILE A 148 -11.35 0.60 -2.55
CA ILE A 148 -12.61 0.68 -1.81
C ILE A 148 -13.05 -0.72 -1.42
N TYR A 149 -13.28 -0.90 -0.13
CA TYR A 149 -13.81 -2.10 0.48
C TYR A 149 -15.18 -1.81 1.10
N ASP A 150 -16.14 -2.69 0.86
CA ASP A 150 -17.50 -2.63 1.43
C ASP A 150 -18.21 -1.28 1.20
N ASN A 151 -18.01 -0.71 0.00
CA ASN A 151 -18.55 0.56 -0.53
C ASN A 151 -18.17 1.85 0.23
N ASP A 152 -17.75 1.79 1.48
CA ASP A 152 -17.47 2.96 2.32
C ASP A 152 -16.09 2.95 2.97
N LYS A 153 -15.41 1.81 3.03
CA LYS A 153 -14.08 1.68 3.64
C LYS A 153 -12.99 1.82 2.59
N MET A 154 -12.04 2.67 2.85
CA MET A 154 -10.94 2.94 1.92
C MET A 154 -9.60 2.50 2.51
N ILE A 155 -8.81 1.83 1.66
CA ILE A 155 -7.40 1.53 1.90
C ILE A 155 -6.60 2.33 0.88
N GLU A 156 -5.74 3.21 1.33
CA GLU A 156 -4.88 4.01 0.48
C GLU A 156 -3.49 3.38 0.34
N PHE A 157 -3.07 3.12 -0.90
CA PHE A 157 -1.70 2.74 -1.21
C PHE A 157 -0.97 3.97 -1.75
N ASP A 158 -0.11 4.54 -0.94
CA ASP A 158 0.75 5.65 -1.31
C ASP A 158 2.13 5.13 -1.69
N ILE A 159 2.50 5.29 -2.95
CA ILE A 159 3.69 4.70 -3.56
C ILE A 159 4.64 5.80 -3.99
N SER A 160 5.80 5.87 -3.35
CA SER A 160 6.89 6.80 -3.65
C SER A 160 8.15 6.00 -3.98
N LEU A 161 8.30 5.63 -5.24
CA LEU A 161 9.43 4.85 -5.73
C LEU A 161 10.14 5.57 -6.88
N LYS A 162 11.43 5.35 -7.01
CA LYS A 162 12.24 5.73 -8.18
C LYS A 162 13.19 4.60 -8.55
N GLU A 163 13.77 4.68 -9.75
CA GLU A 163 14.84 3.77 -10.14
C GLU A 163 16.04 3.93 -9.20
N GLY A 164 16.54 2.80 -8.70
CA GLY A 164 17.79 2.71 -7.96
C GLY A 164 18.98 2.87 -8.93
N LYS A 165 19.96 3.65 -8.56
CA LYS A 165 21.24 3.67 -9.28
C LYS A 165 22.11 2.53 -8.80
#